data_6bc2ec9f545140d67bc2dd637262649b
#
_entry.id   6bc2ec9f545140d67bc2dd637262649b
#
_cell.length_a   1.000
_cell.length_b   1.000
_cell.length_c   1.000
_cell.angle_alpha   90.00
_cell.angle_beta   90.00
_cell.angle_gamma   90.00
#
_symmetry.space_group_name_H-M   'P 1'
#
loop_
_entity.id
_entity.type
_entity.pdbx_description
1 polymer ?
#
loop_
_entity_poly.entity_id
_entity_poly.type
_entity_poly.pdbx_seq_one_letter_code
_entity_poly.pdbx_strand_id
1 'polypeptide(L)'
;MEYLSCADTAEKLRITVRRVQQMCKQGELPGAVKDGRTWLIPVNAVSEDLNVQKKPLPIGVSDFKAATIGYYYVDKTLLIRDFLDTKPMVSLFTRPRRFGKTLNMDMLRVFFEKTEEDTSVYFKDKQIWQCGDFYTRHQGQYPVIFLTFKDVKCLTWEETFQKIRILISLEFMRHSELENSSVLTTYEKEQYHRFASDSATEVDCQMGLQLLSMLLHKHYGKECIIIIDEYDTPIQQGHNCNFYLEIVNFMRNFFSGGLKDNPHLAFGFLTGILRVAKESISSGMNNLKINSILDESYSEYFGFTKEEVKDILSYYEKAGKYQEICDWYDGYQFGNTEIFNPWSVINYIADKCFPKAFWQSTGSNEIIGEIISTATPETTEDLYKLLCGEKITTYIDTSVIYPETQNNPYSIYSFLLVAGYLKVAAVYPQNDGNFMCDVAIPNKEIAFVYEKEVLNRTNQNNVSISISQAIFSGDTKKLEFLLEEFMIKSISSMDGVNEGFYHGMMLGLCAVLGNRYRVRSNRESGLGHFDIQLMPLVNGIPGFLFEFKHTNDAHVDLASLAEKALQQIDEKKYDTDLRDAGVNSIIKVGIAFRGKNAVVKRA
;
A
#
# COMPACT_ATOMS: atom_id res chain seq x y z
N MET A 1 33.34 25.09 35.92
CA MET A 1 32.83 23.97 35.11
C MET A 1 32.84 24.45 33.65
N GLU A 2 33.41 23.68 32.77
CA GLU A 2 33.31 23.95 31.32
C GLU A 2 31.93 23.53 30.81
N TYR A 3 31.33 24.39 29.98
CA TYR A 3 30.03 24.16 29.37
C TYR A 3 30.16 24.11 27.86
N LEU A 4 29.37 23.21 27.24
CA LEU A 4 29.23 23.07 25.79
C LEU A 4 27.94 23.75 25.32
N SER A 5 27.94 24.25 24.10
CA SER A 5 26.72 24.67 23.41
C SER A 5 25.92 23.46 22.91
N CYS A 6 24.66 23.65 22.51
CA CYS A 6 23.89 22.59 21.85
C CYS A 6 24.56 22.09 20.55
N ALA A 7 25.30 22.96 19.85
CA ALA A 7 25.99 22.57 18.61
C ALA A 7 27.20 21.69 18.91
N ASP A 8 28.06 22.07 19.85
CA ASP A 8 29.23 21.27 20.25
C ASP A 8 28.83 19.95 20.87
N THR A 9 27.73 19.96 21.66
CA THR A 9 27.17 18.72 22.24
C THR A 9 26.61 17.81 21.16
N ALA A 10 25.95 18.37 20.13
CA ALA A 10 25.41 17.61 19.01
C ALA A 10 26.52 16.93 18.20
N GLU A 11 27.62 17.64 17.96
CA GLU A 11 28.80 17.11 17.28
C GLU A 11 29.45 15.98 18.10
N LYS A 12 29.65 16.22 19.41
CA LYS A 12 30.27 15.25 20.32
C LYS A 12 29.45 13.98 20.51
N LEU A 13 28.11 14.09 20.59
CA LEU A 13 27.18 12.96 20.71
C LEU A 13 26.77 12.38 19.36
N ARG A 14 27.19 12.97 18.23
CA ARG A 14 26.81 12.60 16.86
C ARG A 14 25.29 12.55 16.63
N ILE A 15 24.58 13.54 17.18
CA ILE A 15 23.13 13.71 17.07
C ILE A 15 22.80 15.12 16.56
N THR A 16 21.53 15.39 16.20
CA THR A 16 21.12 16.72 15.75
C THR A 16 21.05 17.70 16.91
N VAL A 17 21.31 19.00 16.63
CA VAL A 17 21.17 20.10 17.62
C VAL A 17 19.76 20.12 18.22
N ARG A 18 18.75 19.82 17.43
CA ARG A 18 17.34 19.72 17.86
C ARG A 18 17.16 18.62 18.93
N ARG A 19 17.82 17.47 18.75
CA ARG A 19 17.77 16.37 19.74
C ARG A 19 18.45 16.78 21.04
N VAL A 20 19.58 17.45 20.98
CA VAL A 20 20.25 17.99 22.19
C VAL A 20 19.34 18.95 22.95
N GLN A 21 18.67 19.86 22.24
CA GLN A 21 17.71 20.80 22.85
C GLN A 21 16.55 20.06 23.52
N GLN A 22 16.09 18.97 22.92
CA GLN A 22 15.04 18.13 23.50
C GLN A 22 15.54 17.42 24.76
N MET A 23 16.74 16.84 24.73
CA MET A 23 17.38 16.21 25.90
C MET A 23 17.54 17.18 27.08
N CYS A 24 17.93 18.43 26.78
CA CYS A 24 17.99 19.48 27.80
C CYS A 24 16.61 19.77 28.41
N LYS A 25 15.56 19.86 27.58
CA LYS A 25 14.19 20.11 28.04
C LYS A 25 13.63 18.95 28.88
N GLN A 26 14.02 17.73 28.57
CA GLN A 26 13.57 16.49 29.23
C GLN A 26 14.42 16.13 30.45
N GLY A 27 15.48 16.92 30.75
CA GLY A 27 16.38 16.63 31.86
C GLY A 27 17.31 15.44 31.67
N GLU A 28 17.44 14.95 30.43
CA GLU A 28 18.30 13.81 30.07
C GLU A 28 19.81 14.18 30.15
N LEU A 29 20.15 15.47 30.18
CA LEU A 29 21.51 15.98 30.35
C LEU A 29 21.63 16.62 31.75
N PRO A 30 22.18 15.89 32.74
CA PRO A 30 22.24 16.38 34.11
C PRO A 30 23.03 17.69 34.23
N GLY A 31 22.45 18.67 34.91
CA GLY A 31 23.09 19.97 35.11
C GLY A 31 23.05 20.92 33.91
N ALA A 32 22.34 20.59 32.83
CA ALA A 32 22.08 21.52 31.74
C ALA A 32 21.19 22.68 32.22
N VAL A 33 21.63 23.92 32.01
CA VAL A 33 20.94 25.13 32.44
C VAL A 33 20.63 26.00 31.24
N LYS A 34 19.42 26.55 31.19
CA LYS A 34 19.02 27.48 30.16
C LYS A 34 19.44 28.92 30.51
N ASP A 35 20.34 29.48 29.73
CA ASP A 35 20.76 30.90 29.84
C ASP A 35 20.22 31.71 28.65
N GLY A 36 19.19 32.48 28.89
CA GLY A 36 18.48 33.22 27.86
C GLY A 36 17.87 32.33 26.79
N ARG A 37 18.38 32.40 25.55
CA ARG A 37 17.95 31.55 24.41
C ARG A 37 18.82 30.31 24.20
N THR A 38 19.93 30.18 24.96
CA THR A 38 20.93 29.12 24.76
C THR A 38 20.92 28.13 25.93
N TRP A 39 21.20 26.86 25.66
CA TRP A 39 21.46 25.87 26.69
C TRP A 39 22.95 25.77 26.94
N LEU A 40 23.35 25.80 28.23
CA LEU A 40 24.69 25.54 28.71
C LEU A 40 24.72 24.11 29.29
N ILE A 41 25.49 23.21 28.69
CA ILE A 41 25.53 21.80 29.00
C ILE A 41 26.90 21.48 29.61
N PRO A 42 26.96 21.01 30.87
CA PRO A 42 28.26 20.70 31.50
C PRO A 42 29.00 19.62 30.71
N VAL A 43 30.32 19.80 30.50
CA VAL A 43 31.16 18.83 29.75
C VAL A 43 31.07 17.43 30.36
N ASN A 44 30.96 17.31 31.67
CA ASN A 44 30.82 16.04 32.39
C ASN A 44 29.42 15.40 32.26
N ALA A 45 28.42 16.14 31.77
CA ALA A 45 27.11 15.58 31.43
C ALA A 45 27.11 14.95 30.03
N VAL A 46 28.19 15.13 29.27
CA VAL A 46 28.38 14.64 27.91
C VAL A 46 29.52 13.62 27.93
N SER A 47 29.34 12.51 28.65
CA SER A 47 30.27 11.38 28.57
C SER A 47 30.01 10.59 27.29
N GLU A 48 31.07 10.05 26.67
CA GLU A 48 30.96 9.12 25.51
C GLU A 48 30.15 7.86 25.84
N ASP A 49 29.94 7.59 27.12
CA ASP A 49 29.16 6.47 27.65
C ASP A 49 27.66 6.79 27.88
N LEU A 50 27.17 7.99 27.51
CA LEU A 50 25.73 8.18 27.37
C LEU A 50 25.27 7.33 26.16
N ASN A 51 25.16 6.04 26.41
CA ASN A 51 24.44 5.09 25.57
C ASN A 51 22.96 5.50 25.65
N VAL A 52 22.59 6.59 24.95
CA VAL A 52 21.20 6.98 24.77
C VAL A 52 20.57 5.81 24.01
N GLN A 53 19.94 4.92 24.75
CA GLN A 53 19.29 3.75 24.20
C GLN A 53 18.31 4.26 23.13
N LYS A 54 18.64 4.00 21.86
CA LYS A 54 17.81 4.46 20.73
C LYS A 54 16.41 3.91 20.92
N LYS A 55 15.41 4.78 20.80
CA LYS A 55 14.01 4.31 20.84
C LYS A 55 13.81 3.24 19.78
N PRO A 56 13.11 2.13 20.10
CA PRO A 56 12.79 1.11 19.11
C PRO A 56 11.87 1.66 18.02
N LEU A 57 11.83 0.98 16.86
CA LEU A 57 10.91 1.30 15.78
C LEU A 57 9.48 0.79 16.10
N PRO A 58 8.42 1.52 15.73
CA PRO A 58 7.03 1.20 16.09
C PRO A 58 6.43 0.09 15.20
N ILE A 59 7.06 -1.08 15.13
CA ILE A 59 6.59 -2.20 14.33
C ILE A 59 5.29 -2.76 14.91
N GLY A 60 4.20 -2.67 14.14
CA GLY A 60 2.89 -3.16 14.56
C GLY A 60 2.19 -2.31 15.62
N VAL A 61 2.73 -1.15 15.95
CA VAL A 61 2.14 -0.22 16.93
C VAL A 61 1.13 0.67 16.22
N SER A 62 -0.13 0.61 16.65
CA SER A 62 -1.23 1.43 16.14
C SER A 62 -1.81 2.38 17.18
N ASP A 63 -1.40 2.27 18.43
CA ASP A 63 -1.75 3.18 19.52
C ASP A 63 -0.80 4.39 19.52
N PHE A 64 -1.35 5.59 19.38
CA PHE A 64 -0.57 6.82 19.28
C PHE A 64 0.16 7.17 20.56
N LYS A 65 -0.46 6.94 21.72
CA LYS A 65 0.16 7.20 23.03
C LYS A 65 1.41 6.32 23.21
N ALA A 66 1.27 5.02 22.94
CA ALA A 66 2.40 4.10 22.98
C ALA A 66 3.50 4.48 21.98
N ALA A 67 3.11 4.83 20.73
CA ALA A 67 4.05 5.20 19.69
C ALA A 67 4.90 6.42 20.06
N THR A 68 4.30 7.45 20.67
CA THR A 68 5.01 8.69 21.04
C THR A 68 5.91 8.54 22.25
N ILE A 69 5.52 7.73 23.24
CA ILE A 69 6.30 7.53 24.48
C ILE A 69 7.46 6.57 24.22
N GLY A 70 7.14 5.36 23.73
CA GLY A 70 8.05 4.22 23.74
C GLY A 70 8.88 4.05 22.48
N TYR A 71 8.53 4.69 21.38
CA TYR A 71 9.10 4.42 20.05
C TYR A 71 9.60 5.66 19.33
N TYR A 72 10.36 5.45 18.26
CA TYR A 72 10.73 6.51 17.34
C TYR A 72 9.50 6.86 16.47
N TYR A 73 8.80 7.91 16.83
CA TYR A 73 7.60 8.37 16.13
C TYR A 73 7.95 9.47 15.13
N VAL A 74 7.54 9.30 13.88
CA VAL A 74 7.60 10.34 12.84
C VAL A 74 6.38 11.24 13.00
N ASP A 75 6.61 12.51 13.25
CA ASP A 75 5.56 13.46 13.59
C ASP A 75 4.66 13.81 12.39
N LYS A 76 3.40 13.37 12.45
CA LYS A 76 2.35 13.64 11.47
C LYS A 76 1.25 14.56 12.01
N THR A 77 1.49 15.22 13.14
CA THR A 77 0.45 16.01 13.83
C THR A 77 -0.01 17.25 13.08
N LEU A 78 0.72 17.70 12.05
CA LEU A 78 0.27 18.76 11.16
C LEU A 78 -0.96 18.39 10.32
N LEU A 79 -1.30 17.11 10.21
CA LEU A 79 -2.59 16.65 9.69
C LEU A 79 -3.77 17.37 10.38
N ILE A 80 -3.65 17.58 11.69
CA ILE A 80 -4.68 18.26 12.50
C ILE A 80 -4.80 19.73 12.08
N ARG A 81 -3.69 20.41 11.84
CA ARG A 81 -3.67 21.80 11.37
C ARG A 81 -4.38 21.93 10.03
N ASP A 82 -3.95 21.16 9.04
CA ASP A 82 -4.45 21.25 7.68
C ASP A 82 -5.94 20.86 7.60
N PHE A 83 -6.37 19.94 8.47
CA PHE A 83 -7.78 19.64 8.64
C PHE A 83 -8.57 20.83 9.23
N LEU A 84 -8.08 21.43 10.31
CA LEU A 84 -8.75 22.55 10.97
C LEU A 84 -8.79 23.81 10.11
N ASP A 85 -7.86 23.98 9.19
CA ASP A 85 -7.84 25.09 8.23
C ASP A 85 -8.96 24.97 7.19
N THR A 86 -9.29 23.76 6.76
CA THR A 86 -10.29 23.50 5.71
C THR A 86 -11.67 23.09 6.25
N LYS A 87 -11.73 22.45 7.41
CA LYS A 87 -12.93 21.98 8.15
C LYS A 87 -14.00 21.33 7.27
N PRO A 88 -13.72 20.33 6.45
CA PRO A 88 -14.76 19.59 5.75
C PRO A 88 -15.60 18.82 6.78
N MET A 89 -16.92 18.71 6.53
CA MET A 89 -17.82 17.99 7.45
C MET A 89 -17.42 16.53 7.61
N VAL A 90 -17.11 15.86 6.50
CA VAL A 90 -16.65 14.47 6.50
C VAL A 90 -15.48 14.33 5.53
N SER A 91 -14.36 13.78 6.02
CA SER A 91 -13.17 13.49 5.24
C SER A 91 -12.98 11.99 5.06
N LEU A 92 -12.87 11.54 3.82
CA LEU A 92 -12.44 10.19 3.49
C LEU A 92 -11.00 10.21 2.99
N PHE A 93 -10.14 9.43 3.62
CA PHE A 93 -8.75 9.22 3.20
C PHE A 93 -8.61 7.83 2.59
N THR A 94 -8.45 7.76 1.27
CA THR A 94 -8.15 6.51 0.59
C THR A 94 -6.65 6.38 0.36
N ARG A 95 -6.03 5.42 1.03
CA ARG A 95 -4.59 5.15 0.96
C ARG A 95 -4.34 3.65 0.92
N PRO A 96 -3.28 3.19 0.27
CA PRO A 96 -2.92 1.78 0.28
C PRO A 96 -2.73 1.22 1.69
N ARG A 97 -2.66 -0.09 1.82
CA ARG A 97 -2.37 -0.74 3.11
C ARG A 97 -0.97 -0.37 3.60
N ARG A 98 -0.81 -0.30 4.95
CA ARG A 98 0.49 -0.06 5.62
C ARG A 98 1.06 1.36 5.47
N PHE A 99 0.24 2.34 5.10
CA PHE A 99 0.63 3.76 5.02
C PHE A 99 0.26 4.57 6.27
N GLY A 100 0.10 3.94 7.42
CA GLY A 100 -0.08 4.64 8.70
C GLY A 100 -1.51 5.15 8.97
N LYS A 101 -2.54 4.69 8.24
CA LYS A 101 -3.93 5.13 8.41
C LYS A 101 -4.42 5.02 9.85
N THR A 102 -4.37 3.82 10.43
CA THR A 102 -4.86 3.53 11.78
C THR A 102 -4.17 4.38 12.84
N LEU A 103 -2.84 4.56 12.75
CA LEU A 103 -2.08 5.38 13.71
C LEU A 103 -2.48 6.85 13.63
N ASN A 104 -2.74 7.38 12.42
CA ASN A 104 -3.22 8.75 12.24
C ASN A 104 -4.65 8.93 12.75
N MET A 105 -5.52 7.92 12.57
CA MET A 105 -6.88 7.98 13.13
C MET A 105 -6.86 7.96 14.67
N ASP A 106 -6.00 7.14 15.25
CA ASP A 106 -5.83 7.13 16.71
C ASP A 106 -5.19 8.43 17.22
N MET A 107 -4.26 9.03 16.47
CA MET A 107 -3.71 10.36 16.77
C MET A 107 -4.84 11.42 16.80
N LEU A 108 -5.74 11.43 15.82
CA LEU A 108 -6.87 12.35 15.78
C LEU A 108 -7.80 12.11 16.97
N ARG A 109 -8.09 10.83 17.30
CA ARG A 109 -8.87 10.48 18.48
C ARG A 109 -8.23 11.03 19.76
N VAL A 110 -6.96 10.72 20.02
CA VAL A 110 -6.24 11.16 21.23
C VAL A 110 -6.14 12.69 21.31
N PHE A 111 -6.08 13.38 20.16
CA PHE A 111 -6.05 14.85 20.15
C PHE A 111 -7.40 15.47 20.51
N PHE A 112 -8.48 15.02 19.87
CA PHE A 112 -9.76 15.68 20.00
C PHE A 112 -10.58 15.20 21.21
N GLU A 113 -10.39 13.95 21.63
CA GLU A 113 -11.24 13.29 22.62
C GLU A 113 -11.14 13.92 23.99
N LYS A 114 -12.30 14.26 24.54
CA LYS A 114 -12.44 14.73 25.92
C LYS A 114 -12.39 13.51 26.86
N THR A 115 -11.35 13.47 27.68
CA THR A 115 -11.12 12.40 28.67
C THR A 115 -10.75 13.00 30.02
N GLU A 116 -10.73 12.20 31.08
CA GLU A 116 -10.19 12.60 32.39
C GLU A 116 -8.67 12.74 32.37
N GLU A 117 -7.99 12.03 31.47
CA GLU A 117 -6.54 12.09 31.27
C GLU A 117 -6.14 13.37 30.52
N ASP A 118 -5.10 14.05 30.98
CA ASP A 118 -4.47 15.14 30.19
C ASP A 118 -3.68 14.58 29.00
N THR A 119 -4.37 14.38 27.86
CA THR A 119 -3.74 13.88 26.65
C THR A 119 -2.87 14.90 25.94
N SER A 120 -2.86 16.18 26.37
CA SER A 120 -1.99 17.23 25.82
C SER A 120 -0.51 16.88 25.91
N VAL A 121 -0.13 16.07 26.90
CA VAL A 121 1.26 15.64 27.14
C VAL A 121 1.87 14.92 25.94
N TYR A 122 1.07 14.26 25.11
CA TYR A 122 1.51 13.57 23.90
C TYR A 122 1.76 14.49 22.71
N PHE A 123 1.33 15.76 22.81
CA PHE A 123 1.39 16.74 21.70
C PHE A 123 2.32 17.92 21.99
N LYS A 124 2.66 18.19 23.25
CA LYS A 124 3.45 19.39 23.66
C LYS A 124 4.82 19.49 22.98
N ASP A 125 5.42 18.37 22.59
CA ASP A 125 6.69 18.31 21.87
C ASP A 125 6.52 18.16 20.35
N LYS A 126 5.28 18.10 19.84
CA LYS A 126 4.96 17.90 18.43
C LYS A 126 4.73 19.22 17.68
N GLN A 127 4.76 19.13 16.34
CA GLN A 127 4.66 20.30 15.47
C GLN A 127 3.32 21.03 15.63
N ILE A 128 2.21 20.31 15.86
CA ILE A 128 0.90 20.92 16.05
C ILE A 128 0.88 21.90 17.23
N TRP A 129 1.64 21.62 18.29
CA TRP A 129 1.69 22.50 19.46
C TRP A 129 2.39 23.84 19.18
N GLN A 130 3.26 23.85 18.16
CA GLN A 130 3.98 25.04 17.72
C GLN A 130 3.14 25.93 16.78
N CYS A 131 2.00 25.43 16.29
CA CYS A 131 1.09 26.16 15.40
C CYS A 131 0.26 27.24 16.13
N GLY A 132 0.21 27.22 17.47
CA GLY A 132 -0.45 28.23 18.29
C GLY A 132 -1.85 27.87 18.78
N ASP A 133 -2.41 28.78 19.58
CA ASP A 133 -3.62 28.53 20.38
C ASP A 133 -4.88 28.27 19.52
N PHE A 134 -4.91 28.77 18.29
CA PHE A 134 -6.03 28.51 17.37
C PHE A 134 -6.27 27.00 17.18
N TYR A 135 -5.20 26.22 17.13
CA TYR A 135 -5.29 24.77 16.94
C TYR A 135 -5.34 24.02 18.28
N THR A 136 -4.48 24.39 19.24
CA THR A 136 -4.38 23.67 20.51
C THR A 136 -5.64 23.78 21.38
N ARG A 137 -6.46 24.83 21.21
CA ARG A 137 -7.75 24.95 21.90
C ARG A 137 -8.77 23.86 21.56
N HIS A 138 -8.56 23.09 20.48
CA HIS A 138 -9.41 21.98 20.09
C HIS A 138 -9.02 20.66 20.80
N GLN A 139 -7.83 20.64 21.45
CA GLN A 139 -7.34 19.44 22.11
C GLN A 139 -8.21 19.10 23.33
N GLY A 140 -8.66 17.86 23.39
CA GLY A 140 -9.46 17.34 24.51
C GLY A 140 -10.87 17.95 24.64
N GLN A 141 -11.47 18.46 23.55
CA GLN A 141 -12.70 19.24 23.62
C GLN A 141 -13.95 18.55 23.10
N TYR A 142 -13.83 17.38 22.46
CA TYR A 142 -14.96 16.75 21.76
C TYR A 142 -15.24 15.35 22.31
N PRO A 143 -16.51 14.93 22.42
CA PRO A 143 -16.81 13.50 22.49
C PRO A 143 -16.44 12.86 21.14
N VAL A 144 -15.79 11.70 21.18
CA VAL A 144 -15.31 11.00 19.97
C VAL A 144 -15.88 9.60 19.93
N ILE A 145 -16.53 9.24 18.81
CA ILE A 145 -16.92 7.88 18.46
C ILE A 145 -15.82 7.29 17.57
N PHE A 146 -15.25 6.16 17.99
CA PHE A 146 -14.14 5.52 17.27
C PHE A 146 -14.43 4.06 16.96
N LEU A 147 -14.56 3.74 15.67
CA LEU A 147 -14.77 2.37 15.21
C LEU A 147 -13.67 1.94 14.23
N THR A 148 -13.22 0.70 14.34
CA THR A 148 -12.35 0.08 13.35
C THR A 148 -12.92 -1.25 12.87
N PHE A 149 -13.05 -1.39 11.56
CA PHE A 149 -13.56 -2.61 10.93
C PHE A 149 -12.46 -3.56 10.44
N LYS A 150 -11.20 -3.33 10.82
CA LYS A 150 -10.02 -4.09 10.35
C LYS A 150 -10.15 -5.62 10.50
N ASP A 151 -10.86 -6.06 11.53
CA ASP A 151 -11.02 -7.47 11.87
C ASP A 151 -12.38 -8.05 11.46
N VAL A 152 -13.23 -7.29 10.76
CA VAL A 152 -14.54 -7.76 10.26
C VAL A 152 -14.34 -8.49 8.94
N LYS A 153 -13.89 -9.75 9.04
CA LYS A 153 -13.54 -10.64 7.92
C LYS A 153 -14.18 -12.01 8.14
N CYS A 154 -15.50 -12.07 8.05
CA CYS A 154 -16.27 -13.29 8.25
C CYS A 154 -16.71 -13.88 6.90
N LEU A 155 -17.13 -15.14 6.90
CA LEU A 155 -17.50 -15.85 5.67
C LEU A 155 -18.98 -15.71 5.31
N THR A 156 -19.83 -15.31 6.27
CA THR A 156 -21.26 -15.12 6.06
C THR A 156 -21.72 -13.73 6.52
N TRP A 157 -22.89 -13.30 6.06
CA TRP A 157 -23.51 -12.06 6.50
C TRP A 157 -23.84 -12.09 7.99
N GLU A 158 -24.39 -13.19 8.47
CA GLU A 158 -24.79 -13.37 9.87
C GLU A 158 -23.62 -13.16 10.83
N GLU A 159 -22.48 -13.81 10.56
CA GLU A 159 -21.26 -13.66 11.36
C GLU A 159 -20.71 -12.23 11.26
N THR A 160 -20.74 -11.65 10.07
CA THR A 160 -20.30 -10.28 9.82
C THR A 160 -21.13 -9.28 10.59
N PHE A 161 -22.45 -9.39 10.53
CA PHE A 161 -23.36 -8.52 11.27
C PHE A 161 -23.21 -8.71 12.78
N GLN A 162 -23.11 -9.93 13.27
CA GLN A 162 -22.86 -10.18 14.70
C GLN A 162 -21.59 -9.49 15.19
N LYS A 163 -20.53 -9.55 14.41
CA LYS A 163 -19.25 -8.88 14.75
C LYS A 163 -19.36 -7.36 14.71
N ILE A 164 -20.08 -6.79 13.74
CA ILE A 164 -20.36 -5.35 13.67
C ILE A 164 -21.19 -4.92 14.89
N ARG A 165 -22.23 -5.68 15.26
CA ARG A 165 -23.06 -5.40 16.43
C ARG A 165 -22.24 -5.37 17.72
N ILE A 166 -21.32 -6.35 17.90
CA ILE A 166 -20.40 -6.36 19.04
C ILE A 166 -19.49 -5.12 19.05
N LEU A 167 -18.94 -4.70 17.90
CA LEU A 167 -18.11 -3.49 17.83
C LEU A 167 -18.90 -2.23 18.23
N ILE A 168 -20.15 -2.11 17.76
CA ILE A 168 -21.03 -1.02 18.16
C ILE A 168 -21.32 -1.08 19.66
N SER A 169 -21.65 -2.25 20.20
CA SER A 169 -21.88 -2.45 21.65
C SER A 169 -20.68 -2.02 22.47
N LEU A 170 -19.47 -2.44 22.10
CA LEU A 170 -18.22 -2.06 22.78
C LEU A 170 -18.00 -0.53 22.74
N GLU A 171 -18.37 0.13 21.66
CA GLU A 171 -18.28 1.59 21.56
C GLU A 171 -19.29 2.29 22.47
N PHE A 172 -20.54 1.80 22.57
CA PHE A 172 -21.48 2.28 23.58
C PHE A 172 -20.95 2.07 25.01
N MET A 173 -20.40 0.89 25.31
CA MET A 173 -19.81 0.60 26.62
C MET A 173 -18.61 1.49 26.95
N ARG A 174 -17.84 1.90 25.95
CA ARG A 174 -16.72 2.84 26.13
C ARG A 174 -17.20 4.21 26.63
N HIS A 175 -18.42 4.57 26.34
CA HIS A 175 -19.09 5.78 26.81
C HIS A 175 -19.99 5.49 28.01
N SER A 176 -19.48 4.78 29.02
CA SER A 176 -20.24 4.38 30.22
C SER A 176 -20.71 5.57 31.08
N GLU A 177 -20.15 6.76 30.89
CA GLU A 177 -20.62 7.99 31.52
C GLU A 177 -22.06 8.34 31.17
N LEU A 178 -22.57 7.85 30.03
CA LEU A 178 -23.97 8.06 29.61
C LEU A 178 -24.98 7.35 30.53
N GLU A 179 -24.59 6.24 31.15
CA GLU A 179 -25.45 5.47 32.07
C GLU A 179 -25.96 6.33 33.23
N ASN A 180 -25.05 7.13 33.80
CA ASN A 180 -25.33 7.98 34.94
C ASN A 180 -25.62 9.45 34.57
N SER A 181 -25.79 9.75 33.29
CA SER A 181 -26.04 11.11 32.80
C SER A 181 -27.33 11.68 33.39
N SER A 182 -27.25 12.86 33.99
CA SER A 182 -28.40 13.57 34.57
C SER A 182 -29.25 14.28 33.52
N VAL A 183 -28.74 14.46 32.30
CA VAL A 183 -29.43 15.17 31.22
C VAL A 183 -30.19 14.24 30.26
N LEU A 184 -29.94 12.94 30.34
CA LEU A 184 -30.64 11.95 29.52
C LEU A 184 -31.94 11.52 30.20
N THR A 185 -32.98 11.39 29.37
CA THR A 185 -34.28 10.83 29.80
C THR A 185 -34.20 9.34 30.06
N THR A 186 -35.15 8.79 30.79
CA THR A 186 -35.27 7.33 31.04
C THR A 186 -35.28 6.55 29.73
N TYR A 187 -36.05 7.00 28.72
CA TYR A 187 -36.12 6.36 27.42
C TYR A 187 -34.75 6.34 26.69
N GLU A 188 -34.01 7.44 26.74
CA GLU A 188 -32.66 7.52 26.11
C GLU A 188 -31.67 6.59 26.80
N LYS A 189 -31.74 6.43 28.12
CA LYS A 189 -30.96 5.46 28.87
C LYS A 189 -31.34 4.01 28.51
N GLU A 190 -32.61 3.71 28.32
CA GLU A 190 -33.06 2.40 27.84
C GLU A 190 -32.50 2.08 26.46
N GLN A 191 -32.49 3.08 25.55
CA GLN A 191 -31.84 2.91 24.22
C GLN A 191 -30.36 2.66 24.37
N TYR A 192 -29.62 3.42 25.20
CA TYR A 192 -28.23 3.19 25.49
C TYR A 192 -27.97 1.75 25.99
N HIS A 193 -28.74 1.30 26.98
CA HIS A 193 -28.60 -0.05 27.56
C HIS A 193 -28.86 -1.16 26.54
N ARG A 194 -29.77 -0.97 25.58
CA ARG A 194 -30.04 -1.93 24.51
C ARG A 194 -28.77 -2.21 23.69
N PHE A 195 -28.00 -1.16 23.38
CA PHE A 195 -26.76 -1.31 22.66
C PHE A 195 -25.65 -1.84 23.56
N ALA A 196 -25.49 -1.29 24.75
CA ALA A 196 -24.45 -1.71 25.68
C ALA A 196 -24.58 -3.18 26.12
N SER A 197 -25.79 -3.74 26.13
CA SER A 197 -26.06 -5.15 26.44
C SER A 197 -26.03 -6.10 25.23
N ASP A 198 -25.56 -5.67 24.07
CA ASP A 198 -25.52 -6.44 22.81
C ASP A 198 -26.90 -7.00 22.37
N SER A 199 -27.99 -6.31 22.73
CA SER A 199 -29.37 -6.71 22.39
C SER A 199 -30.01 -5.89 21.25
N ALA A 200 -29.22 -5.01 20.59
CA ALA A 200 -29.67 -4.22 19.45
C ALA A 200 -29.95 -5.09 18.23
N THR A 201 -31.05 -4.81 17.54
CA THR A 201 -31.38 -5.46 16.26
C THR A 201 -30.54 -4.88 15.12
N GLU A 202 -30.62 -5.49 13.94
CA GLU A 202 -29.95 -4.96 12.74
C GLU A 202 -30.40 -3.52 12.41
N VAL A 203 -31.70 -3.28 12.48
CA VAL A 203 -32.29 -1.93 12.24
C VAL A 203 -31.81 -0.93 13.31
N ASP A 204 -31.76 -1.34 14.59
CA ASP A 204 -31.17 -0.49 15.63
C ASP A 204 -29.72 -0.14 15.31
N CYS A 205 -28.90 -1.13 14.94
CA CYS A 205 -27.50 -0.93 14.61
C CYS A 205 -27.28 0.02 13.43
N GLN A 206 -28.17 0.02 12.42
CA GLN A 206 -28.13 0.99 11.32
C GLN A 206 -28.26 2.44 11.80
N MET A 207 -28.93 2.68 12.93
CA MET A 207 -29.09 3.99 13.55
C MET A 207 -28.10 4.25 14.70
N GLY A 208 -27.20 3.31 14.98
CA GLY A 208 -26.32 3.32 16.15
C GLY A 208 -25.42 4.55 16.24
N LEU A 209 -24.80 4.99 15.13
CA LEU A 209 -23.97 6.19 15.10
C LEU A 209 -24.76 7.47 15.40
N GLN A 210 -25.95 7.59 14.82
CA GLN A 210 -26.82 8.74 15.05
C GLN A 210 -27.26 8.80 16.50
N LEU A 211 -27.70 7.68 17.06
CA LEU A 211 -28.13 7.61 18.44
C LEU A 211 -27.00 7.95 19.40
N LEU A 212 -25.82 7.33 19.25
CA LEU A 212 -24.70 7.57 20.15
C LEU A 212 -24.22 9.02 20.08
N SER A 213 -24.13 9.60 18.87
CA SER A 213 -23.75 11.01 18.70
C SER A 213 -24.77 11.97 19.35
N MET A 214 -26.04 11.66 19.27
CA MET A 214 -27.13 12.43 19.94
C MET A 214 -26.97 12.38 21.48
N LEU A 215 -26.77 11.18 22.03
CA LEU A 215 -26.63 10.99 23.49
C LEU A 215 -25.39 11.72 24.03
N LEU A 216 -24.27 11.60 23.32
CA LEU A 216 -23.01 12.27 23.67
C LEU A 216 -23.12 13.79 23.55
N HIS A 217 -23.70 14.30 22.45
CA HIS A 217 -23.91 15.74 22.28
C HIS A 217 -24.78 16.30 23.40
N LYS A 218 -25.82 15.59 23.78
CA LYS A 218 -26.71 16.01 24.88
C LYS A 218 -25.97 15.97 26.23
N HIS A 219 -25.14 14.95 26.46
CA HIS A 219 -24.38 14.80 27.71
C HIS A 219 -23.28 15.86 27.87
N TYR A 220 -22.52 16.10 26.83
CA TYR A 220 -21.35 17.00 26.89
C TYR A 220 -21.67 18.46 26.48
N GLY A 221 -22.85 18.71 25.88
CA GLY A 221 -23.17 20.01 25.28
C GLY A 221 -22.30 20.40 24.10
N LYS A 222 -21.68 19.41 23.43
CA LYS A 222 -20.75 19.57 22.35
C LYS A 222 -20.96 18.50 21.29
N GLU A 223 -20.98 18.91 20.01
CA GLU A 223 -21.08 17.98 18.88
C GLU A 223 -19.94 16.96 18.88
N CYS A 224 -20.23 15.75 18.34
CA CYS A 224 -19.30 14.62 18.33
C CYS A 224 -18.38 14.64 17.11
N ILE A 225 -17.23 14.04 17.27
CA ILE A 225 -16.38 13.60 16.15
C ILE A 225 -16.60 12.10 15.95
N ILE A 226 -16.81 11.67 14.70
CA ILE A 226 -16.94 10.26 14.33
C ILE A 226 -15.72 9.86 13.50
N ILE A 227 -14.96 8.87 13.99
CA ILE A 227 -13.76 8.34 13.33
C ILE A 227 -14.00 6.87 13.00
N ILE A 228 -13.87 6.49 11.72
CA ILE A 228 -14.09 5.13 11.24
C ILE A 228 -12.88 4.67 10.44
N ASP A 229 -12.16 3.70 10.97
CA ASP A 229 -10.98 3.12 10.33
C ASP A 229 -11.32 1.84 9.57
N GLU A 230 -10.73 1.67 8.38
CA GLU A 230 -10.90 0.54 7.46
C GLU A 230 -12.38 0.25 7.14
N TYR A 231 -13.15 1.30 6.81
CA TYR A 231 -14.60 1.24 6.56
C TYR A 231 -15.00 0.27 5.43
N ASP A 232 -14.09 0.03 4.49
CA ASP A 232 -14.29 -0.79 3.29
C ASP A 232 -13.95 -2.28 3.50
N THR A 233 -13.31 -2.65 4.61
CA THR A 233 -12.93 -4.04 4.90
C THR A 233 -14.11 -5.01 4.90
N PRO A 234 -15.25 -4.75 5.59
CA PRO A 234 -16.38 -5.68 5.54
C PRO A 234 -17.07 -5.71 4.17
N ILE A 235 -17.00 -4.62 3.40
CA ILE A 235 -17.55 -4.55 2.04
C ILE A 235 -16.72 -5.41 1.08
N GLN A 236 -15.37 -5.34 1.18
CA GLN A 236 -14.47 -6.23 0.47
C GLN A 236 -14.77 -7.69 0.79
N GLN A 237 -14.96 -8.01 2.05
CA GLN A 237 -15.27 -9.37 2.48
C GLN A 237 -16.61 -9.84 1.92
N GLY A 238 -17.63 -8.97 1.92
CA GLY A 238 -18.93 -9.28 1.33
C GLY A 238 -18.85 -9.61 -0.16
N HIS A 239 -17.99 -8.91 -0.91
CA HIS A 239 -17.72 -9.23 -2.31
C HIS A 239 -17.09 -10.63 -2.44
N ASN A 240 -16.05 -10.92 -1.65
CA ASN A 240 -15.32 -12.19 -1.73
C ASN A 240 -16.17 -13.41 -1.31
N CYS A 241 -17.16 -13.20 -0.44
CA CYS A 241 -17.97 -14.27 0.16
C CYS A 241 -19.45 -14.22 -0.24
N ASN A 242 -19.80 -13.48 -1.30
CA ASN A 242 -21.14 -13.42 -1.91
C ASN A 242 -22.29 -12.88 -1.01
N PHE A 243 -21.98 -11.95 -0.09
CA PHE A 243 -22.97 -11.18 0.67
C PHE A 243 -22.81 -9.66 0.49
N TYR A 244 -22.39 -9.25 -0.70
CA TYR A 244 -22.08 -7.85 -1.04
C TYR A 244 -23.29 -6.92 -0.89
N LEU A 245 -24.47 -7.36 -1.31
CA LEU A 245 -25.67 -6.52 -1.27
C LEU A 245 -26.13 -6.26 0.18
N GLU A 246 -26.04 -7.26 1.04
CA GLU A 246 -26.42 -7.17 2.45
C GLU A 246 -25.50 -6.17 3.18
N ILE A 247 -24.19 -6.33 3.05
CA ILE A 247 -23.25 -5.44 3.72
C ILE A 247 -23.31 -4.02 3.19
N VAL A 248 -23.45 -3.81 1.88
CA VAL A 248 -23.58 -2.47 1.29
C VAL A 248 -24.85 -1.78 1.75
N ASN A 249 -25.97 -2.49 1.84
CA ASN A 249 -27.24 -1.95 2.35
C ASN A 249 -27.12 -1.54 3.82
N PHE A 250 -26.52 -2.39 4.65
CA PHE A 250 -26.29 -2.07 6.07
C PHE A 250 -25.40 -0.83 6.21
N MET A 251 -24.22 -0.83 5.57
CA MET A 251 -23.25 0.26 5.70
C MET A 251 -23.79 1.60 5.17
N ARG A 252 -24.60 1.57 4.11
CA ARG A 252 -25.28 2.77 3.60
C ARG A 252 -26.12 3.45 4.67
N ASN A 253 -26.99 2.69 5.33
CA ASN A 253 -27.88 3.21 6.35
C ASN A 253 -27.08 3.65 7.58
N PHE A 254 -26.10 2.86 8.00
CA PHE A 254 -25.23 3.13 9.14
C PHE A 254 -24.45 4.44 8.98
N PHE A 255 -23.80 4.64 7.83
CA PHE A 255 -23.06 5.87 7.58
C PHE A 255 -23.98 7.08 7.31
N SER A 256 -25.07 6.88 6.58
CA SER A 256 -26.03 7.96 6.33
C SER A 256 -26.58 8.53 7.63
N GLY A 257 -27.00 7.69 8.58
CA GLY A 257 -27.49 8.14 9.87
C GLY A 257 -26.46 8.91 10.70
N GLY A 258 -25.19 8.46 10.68
CA GLY A 258 -24.14 9.07 11.48
C GLY A 258 -23.50 10.31 10.86
N LEU A 259 -23.34 10.34 9.52
CA LEU A 259 -22.48 11.30 8.84
C LEU A 259 -23.22 12.30 7.94
N LYS A 260 -24.46 11.98 7.49
CA LYS A 260 -25.25 12.86 6.64
C LYS A 260 -26.32 13.58 7.46
N ASP A 261 -26.40 14.89 7.30
CA ASP A 261 -27.44 15.74 7.92
C ASP A 261 -27.62 15.47 9.43
N ASN A 262 -26.56 15.00 10.10
CA ASN A 262 -26.58 14.72 11.55
C ASN A 262 -26.25 16.01 12.32
N PRO A 263 -27.22 16.62 13.05
CA PRO A 263 -27.01 17.87 13.79
C PRO A 263 -26.10 17.70 15.03
N HIS A 264 -25.71 16.47 15.33
CA HIS A 264 -24.84 16.13 16.46
C HIS A 264 -23.38 15.88 16.01
N LEU A 265 -23.08 15.99 14.71
CA LEU A 265 -21.77 15.77 14.13
C LEU A 265 -20.99 17.08 14.01
N ALA A 266 -19.82 17.16 14.67
CA ALA A 266 -18.85 18.22 14.44
C ALA A 266 -18.03 17.93 13.17
N PHE A 267 -17.41 16.75 13.11
CA PHE A 267 -16.58 16.27 11.99
C PHE A 267 -16.63 14.75 11.88
N GLY A 268 -16.45 14.25 10.64
CA GLY A 268 -16.29 12.83 10.36
C GLY A 268 -14.95 12.52 9.69
N PHE A 269 -14.30 11.43 10.10
CA PHE A 269 -13.10 10.91 9.47
C PHE A 269 -13.29 9.44 9.12
N LEU A 270 -13.05 9.10 7.86
CA LEU A 270 -13.08 7.73 7.38
C LEU A 270 -11.75 7.37 6.72
N THR A 271 -11.29 6.14 6.91
CA THR A 271 -10.17 5.60 6.15
C THR A 271 -10.49 4.26 5.51
N GLY A 272 -9.93 4.04 4.32
CA GLY A 272 -10.05 2.81 3.57
C GLY A 272 -9.00 2.73 2.47
N ILE A 273 -9.11 1.71 1.63
CA ILE A 273 -8.33 1.55 0.41
C ILE A 273 -9.12 2.11 -0.76
N LEU A 274 -10.38 1.69 -0.89
CA LEU A 274 -11.27 2.06 -1.98
C LEU A 274 -12.23 3.17 -1.60
N ARG A 275 -12.67 3.89 -2.61
CA ARG A 275 -13.84 4.74 -2.55
C ARG A 275 -15.06 3.87 -2.86
N VAL A 276 -15.74 3.33 -1.87
CA VAL A 276 -17.01 2.60 -2.07
C VAL A 276 -18.11 3.61 -2.39
N ALA A 277 -18.20 4.04 -3.64
CA ALA A 277 -18.89 5.29 -3.96
C ALA A 277 -20.00 5.23 -4.99
N LYS A 278 -19.92 4.37 -6.01
CA LYS A 278 -20.75 4.65 -7.20
C LYS A 278 -22.24 4.38 -7.06
N GLU A 279 -22.67 3.43 -6.27
CA GLU A 279 -24.08 3.03 -6.34
C GLU A 279 -24.91 3.17 -5.07
N SER A 280 -24.31 3.33 -3.90
CA SER A 280 -25.14 3.28 -2.73
C SER A 280 -24.66 3.98 -1.45
N ILE A 281 -23.38 4.02 -1.13
CA ILE A 281 -22.94 4.60 0.15
C ILE A 281 -22.67 6.09 0.01
N SER A 282 -22.02 6.53 -1.05
CA SER A 282 -21.69 7.97 -1.21
C SER A 282 -22.75 8.78 -1.97
N SER A 283 -23.65 8.17 -2.74
CA SER A 283 -24.83 8.89 -3.26
C SER A 283 -25.73 9.41 -2.14
N GLY A 284 -25.61 8.79 -0.95
CA GLY A 284 -26.22 9.26 0.29
C GLY A 284 -25.45 10.35 1.04
N MET A 285 -24.13 10.57 0.76
CA MET A 285 -23.27 11.49 1.52
C MET A 285 -22.71 12.58 0.62
N ASN A 286 -23.49 13.63 0.36
CA ASN A 286 -23.09 14.79 -0.44
C ASN A 286 -22.10 15.74 0.28
N ASN A 287 -21.87 15.53 1.57
CA ASN A 287 -20.94 16.28 2.42
C ASN A 287 -19.56 15.62 2.58
N LEU A 288 -19.26 14.59 1.81
CA LEU A 288 -18.01 13.83 1.88
C LEU A 288 -16.91 14.46 1.01
N LYS A 289 -15.83 14.94 1.62
CA LYS A 289 -14.59 15.31 0.90
C LYS A 289 -13.69 14.09 0.80
N ILE A 290 -13.42 13.65 -0.43
CA ILE A 290 -12.54 12.54 -0.70
C ILE A 290 -11.13 13.09 -0.89
N ASN A 291 -10.15 12.40 -0.30
CA ASN A 291 -8.72 12.68 -0.42
C ASN A 291 -8.03 11.38 -0.89
N SER A 292 -7.91 11.22 -2.20
CA SER A 292 -7.31 10.07 -2.86
C SER A 292 -5.79 10.18 -2.97
N ILE A 293 -5.16 9.17 -3.54
CA ILE A 293 -3.72 9.21 -3.85
C ILE A 293 -3.36 10.20 -4.97
N LEU A 294 -4.33 10.64 -5.78
CA LEU A 294 -4.10 11.64 -6.83
C LEU A 294 -4.19 13.08 -6.32
N ASP A 295 -4.71 13.30 -5.10
CA ASP A 295 -4.90 14.62 -4.51
C ASP A 295 -3.65 15.09 -3.79
N GLU A 296 -3.30 16.38 -3.91
CA GLU A 296 -2.18 17.00 -3.19
C GLU A 296 -2.47 17.14 -1.69
N SER A 297 -3.73 17.37 -1.34
CA SER A 297 -4.13 17.54 0.05
C SER A 297 -3.81 16.29 0.88
N TYR A 298 -3.15 16.49 2.03
CA TYR A 298 -2.77 15.43 2.97
C TYR A 298 -1.83 14.36 2.41
N SER A 299 -1.11 14.64 1.32
CA SER A 299 -0.19 13.69 0.68
C SER A 299 0.95 13.25 1.61
N GLU A 300 1.47 14.15 2.46
CA GLU A 300 2.64 13.92 3.31
C GLU A 300 2.34 13.15 4.62
N TYR A 301 1.07 13.06 5.01
CA TYR A 301 0.72 12.49 6.32
C TYR A 301 0.57 10.96 6.32
N PHE A 302 0.35 10.39 5.15
CA PHE A 302 0.19 8.94 4.99
C PHE A 302 1.41 8.35 4.28
N GLY A 303 2.35 7.82 5.05
CA GLY A 303 3.64 7.37 4.56
C GLY A 303 4.81 8.21 5.08
N PHE A 304 6.02 7.95 4.60
CA PHE A 304 7.20 8.74 4.92
C PHE A 304 7.69 9.54 3.72
N THR A 305 8.01 10.80 3.92
CA THR A 305 8.70 11.64 2.93
C THR A 305 10.18 11.29 2.85
N LYS A 306 10.87 11.79 1.82
CA LYS A 306 12.32 11.61 1.65
C LYS A 306 13.12 12.13 2.84
N GLU A 307 12.73 13.28 3.34
CA GLU A 307 13.38 13.93 4.48
C GLU A 307 13.22 13.11 5.75
N GLU A 308 12.00 12.62 6.01
CA GLU A 308 11.72 11.76 7.16
C GLU A 308 12.51 10.45 7.11
N VAL A 309 12.64 9.83 5.93
CA VAL A 309 13.46 8.61 5.77
C VAL A 309 14.93 8.90 6.04
N LYS A 310 15.46 10.02 5.58
CA LYS A 310 16.83 10.44 5.88
C LYS A 310 17.05 10.67 7.37
N ASP A 311 16.07 11.30 8.04
CA ASP A 311 16.11 11.54 9.49
C ASP A 311 16.08 10.23 10.28
N ILE A 312 15.23 9.28 9.90
CA ILE A 312 15.20 7.93 10.50
C ILE A 312 16.55 7.25 10.34
N LEU A 313 17.09 7.21 9.11
CA LEU A 313 18.39 6.57 8.84
C LEU A 313 19.54 7.24 9.60
N SER A 314 19.52 8.56 9.72
CA SER A 314 20.50 9.29 10.51
C SER A 314 20.41 8.94 12.00
N TYR A 315 19.20 8.90 12.55
CA TYR A 315 18.97 8.52 13.95
C TYR A 315 19.49 7.10 14.27
N TYR A 316 19.31 6.15 13.36
CA TYR A 316 19.81 4.78 13.54
C TYR A 316 21.24 4.56 13.01
N GLU A 317 21.97 5.62 12.61
CA GLU A 317 23.33 5.54 12.05
C GLU A 317 23.42 4.66 10.80
N LYS A 318 22.45 4.77 9.94
CA LYS A 318 22.31 4.02 8.68
C LYS A 318 22.24 4.92 7.43
N ALA A 319 22.74 6.16 7.51
CA ALA A 319 22.65 7.14 6.42
C ALA A 319 23.17 6.61 5.06
N GLY A 320 24.23 5.76 5.07
CA GLY A 320 24.76 5.14 3.85
C GLY A 320 23.82 4.13 3.17
N LYS A 321 22.67 3.80 3.79
CA LYS A 321 21.66 2.87 3.26
C LYS A 321 20.52 3.56 2.49
N TYR A 322 20.58 4.88 2.32
CA TYR A 322 19.49 5.64 1.70
C TYR A 322 19.20 5.18 0.26
N GLN A 323 20.24 4.97 -0.57
CA GLN A 323 20.03 4.53 -1.95
C GLN A 323 19.40 3.14 -2.03
N GLU A 324 19.77 2.22 -1.14
CA GLU A 324 19.19 0.87 -1.09
C GLU A 324 17.71 0.90 -0.69
N ILE A 325 17.33 1.79 0.25
CA ILE A 325 15.92 2.02 0.62
C ILE A 325 15.14 2.60 -0.56
N CYS A 326 15.71 3.57 -1.31
CA CYS A 326 15.06 4.12 -2.49
C CYS A 326 14.82 3.03 -3.54
N ASP A 327 15.80 2.19 -3.82
CA ASP A 327 15.66 1.11 -4.81
C ASP A 327 14.55 0.11 -4.46
N TRP A 328 14.34 -0.16 -3.17
CA TRP A 328 13.45 -1.21 -2.71
C TRP A 328 12.06 -0.74 -2.31
N TYR A 329 11.92 0.46 -1.70
CA TYR A 329 10.70 0.86 -0.99
C TYR A 329 10.17 2.25 -1.37
N ASP A 330 10.87 2.97 -2.24
CA ASP A 330 10.45 4.25 -2.78
C ASP A 330 9.43 4.10 -3.92
N GLY A 331 9.01 5.21 -4.47
CA GLY A 331 8.32 5.31 -5.76
C GLY A 331 6.82 5.37 -5.68
N TYR A 332 6.20 5.47 -4.50
CA TYR A 332 4.80 5.86 -4.43
C TYR A 332 4.68 7.37 -4.62
N GLN A 333 3.65 7.78 -5.35
CA GLN A 333 3.35 9.17 -5.62
C GLN A 333 1.96 9.49 -5.09
N PHE A 334 1.86 10.40 -4.10
CA PHE A 334 0.59 10.92 -3.61
C PHE A 334 0.51 12.41 -3.97
N GLY A 335 -0.42 12.78 -4.88
CA GLY A 335 -0.39 14.08 -5.51
C GLY A 335 0.99 14.35 -6.14
N ASN A 336 1.64 15.43 -5.72
CA ASN A 336 2.99 15.78 -6.16
C ASN A 336 4.10 15.31 -5.19
N THR A 337 3.76 14.59 -4.12
CA THR A 337 4.70 14.15 -3.08
C THR A 337 5.11 12.70 -3.28
N GLU A 338 6.41 12.46 -3.32
CA GLU A 338 6.99 11.12 -3.33
C GLU A 338 7.03 10.55 -1.91
N ILE A 339 6.48 9.34 -1.75
CA ILE A 339 6.21 8.73 -0.45
C ILE A 339 6.76 7.31 -0.41
N PHE A 340 7.40 6.98 0.71
CA PHE A 340 7.84 5.62 1.05
C PHE A 340 6.80 4.89 1.88
N ASN A 341 6.73 3.58 1.71
CA ASN A 341 5.91 2.73 2.57
C ASN A 341 6.53 2.65 3.99
N PRO A 342 5.85 3.14 5.04
CA PRO A 342 6.41 3.14 6.39
C PRO A 342 6.71 1.74 6.92
N TRP A 343 5.81 0.78 6.65
CA TRP A 343 5.99 -0.61 7.10
C TRP A 343 7.29 -1.22 6.57
N SER A 344 7.54 -1.05 5.28
CA SER A 344 8.73 -1.62 4.64
C SER A 344 10.01 -0.94 5.12
N VAL A 345 9.99 0.39 5.24
CA VAL A 345 11.15 1.16 5.75
C VAL A 345 11.51 0.78 7.20
N ILE A 346 10.52 0.75 8.12
CA ILE A 346 10.81 0.43 9.52
C ILE A 346 11.26 -1.03 9.71
N ASN A 347 10.66 -1.98 8.97
CA ASN A 347 11.08 -3.39 9.03
C ASN A 347 12.46 -3.60 8.44
N TYR A 348 12.81 -2.93 7.33
CA TYR A 348 14.15 -2.97 6.75
C TYR A 348 15.22 -2.52 7.75
N ILE A 349 15.00 -1.39 8.44
CA ILE A 349 15.94 -0.87 9.43
C ILE A 349 16.04 -1.82 10.63
N ALA A 350 14.91 -2.35 11.11
CA ALA A 350 14.86 -3.30 12.22
C ALA A 350 15.55 -4.63 11.89
N ASP A 351 15.46 -5.09 10.65
CA ASP A 351 16.12 -6.31 10.15
C ASP A 351 17.56 -6.04 9.67
N LYS A 352 18.27 -5.14 10.37
CA LYS A 352 19.68 -4.80 10.13
C LYS A 352 19.97 -4.34 8.70
N CYS A 353 19.04 -3.69 8.05
CA CYS A 353 19.09 -3.23 6.66
C CYS A 353 19.30 -4.38 5.66
N PHE A 354 18.62 -5.49 5.87
CA PHE A 354 18.56 -6.58 4.91
C PHE A 354 17.30 -6.44 4.06
N PRO A 355 17.40 -6.18 2.74
CA PRO A 355 16.24 -5.91 1.90
C PRO A 355 15.41 -7.17 1.66
N LYS A 356 14.10 -7.07 1.88
CA LYS A 356 13.08 -8.12 1.69
C LYS A 356 11.77 -7.50 1.24
N ALA A 357 10.87 -8.31 0.69
CA ALA A 357 9.50 -7.91 0.43
C ALA A 357 8.65 -8.00 1.72
N PHE A 358 8.79 -7.01 2.61
CA PHE A 358 8.08 -6.95 3.90
C PHE A 358 6.57 -6.77 3.73
N TRP A 359 6.15 -6.11 2.66
CA TRP A 359 4.75 -5.85 2.37
C TRP A 359 3.96 -7.13 2.02
N GLN A 360 4.60 -8.10 1.40
CA GLN A 360 4.02 -9.38 1.00
C GLN A 360 3.42 -10.18 2.16
N SER A 361 4.04 -10.15 3.35
CA SER A 361 3.61 -10.93 4.51
C SER A 361 2.39 -10.36 5.23
N THR A 362 1.77 -9.28 4.75
CA THR A 362 0.84 -8.48 5.55
C THR A 362 -0.63 -8.51 5.12
N GLY A 363 -1.00 -9.25 4.09
CA GLY A 363 -2.39 -9.30 3.65
C GLY A 363 -2.61 -10.07 2.37
N SER A 364 -3.84 -10.35 2.06
CA SER A 364 -4.24 -11.15 0.91
C SER A 364 -3.72 -10.53 -0.39
N ASN A 365 -2.67 -11.13 -0.94
CA ASN A 365 -2.29 -10.96 -2.35
C ASN A 365 -3.30 -11.66 -3.28
N GLU A 366 -4.37 -12.21 -2.70
CA GLU A 366 -5.50 -12.84 -3.40
C GLU A 366 -6.03 -11.99 -4.54
N ILE A 367 -6.01 -10.67 -4.35
CA ILE A 367 -6.48 -9.70 -5.35
C ILE A 367 -5.65 -9.74 -6.63
N ILE A 368 -4.30 -9.67 -6.55
CA ILE A 368 -3.47 -9.82 -7.76
C ILE A 368 -3.72 -11.17 -8.39
N GLY A 369 -3.78 -12.17 -7.55
CA GLY A 369 -4.06 -13.51 -7.99
C GLY A 369 -5.41 -13.63 -8.70
N GLU A 370 -6.48 -13.02 -8.22
CA GLU A 370 -7.80 -12.98 -8.87
C GLU A 370 -7.73 -12.23 -10.20
N ILE A 371 -7.11 -11.05 -10.22
CA ILE A 371 -6.89 -10.26 -11.44
C ILE A 371 -6.14 -11.07 -12.50
N ILE A 372 -5.04 -11.73 -12.13
CA ILE A 372 -4.27 -12.57 -13.08
C ILE A 372 -5.11 -13.73 -13.60
N SER A 373 -6.02 -14.28 -12.79
CA SER A 373 -6.87 -15.41 -13.20
C SER A 373 -8.00 -15.03 -14.16
N THR A 374 -8.43 -13.78 -14.11
CA THR A 374 -9.52 -13.22 -14.94
C THR A 374 -9.01 -12.29 -16.04
N ALA A 375 -7.69 -12.07 -16.11
CA ALA A 375 -7.06 -11.15 -17.05
C ALA A 375 -7.26 -11.59 -18.51
N THR A 376 -7.61 -10.62 -19.36
CA THR A 376 -7.60 -10.81 -20.81
C THR A 376 -6.17 -10.94 -21.34
N PRO A 377 -5.95 -11.45 -22.55
CA PRO A 377 -4.62 -11.48 -23.16
C PRO A 377 -3.93 -10.11 -23.18
N GLU A 378 -4.68 -9.05 -23.45
CA GLU A 378 -4.18 -7.67 -23.43
C GLU A 378 -3.75 -7.23 -22.03
N THR A 379 -4.59 -7.47 -21.02
CA THR A 379 -4.24 -7.19 -19.62
C THR A 379 -3.00 -7.99 -19.19
N THR A 380 -2.89 -9.23 -19.64
CA THR A 380 -1.74 -10.10 -19.35
C THR A 380 -0.46 -9.53 -19.96
N GLU A 381 -0.51 -9.07 -21.23
CA GLU A 381 0.61 -8.41 -21.90
C GLU A 381 1.06 -7.15 -21.14
N ASP A 382 0.10 -6.32 -20.73
CA ASP A 382 0.39 -5.11 -19.97
C ASP A 382 1.01 -5.40 -18.59
N LEU A 383 0.53 -6.43 -17.88
CA LEU A 383 1.14 -6.85 -16.61
C LEU A 383 2.59 -7.31 -16.81
N TYR A 384 2.91 -7.96 -17.94
CA TYR A 384 4.28 -8.33 -18.26
C TYR A 384 5.16 -7.13 -18.64
N LYS A 385 4.64 -6.15 -19.40
CA LYS A 385 5.34 -4.89 -19.65
C LYS A 385 5.73 -4.20 -18.35
N LEU A 386 4.78 -4.13 -17.41
CA LEU A 386 5.01 -3.56 -16.08
C LEU A 386 6.12 -4.31 -15.32
N LEU A 387 6.13 -5.66 -15.36
CA LEU A 387 7.20 -6.47 -14.76
C LEU A 387 8.57 -6.23 -15.39
N CYS A 388 8.61 -5.90 -16.67
CA CYS A 388 9.84 -5.51 -17.36
C CYS A 388 10.33 -4.10 -17.00
N GLY A 389 9.60 -3.37 -16.17
CA GLY A 389 9.90 -1.99 -15.79
C GLY A 389 9.42 -0.95 -16.80
N GLU A 390 8.58 -1.36 -17.76
CA GLU A 390 7.92 -0.47 -18.70
C GLU A 390 6.74 0.25 -18.04
N LYS A 391 6.28 1.33 -18.66
CA LYS A 391 5.08 2.05 -18.29
C LYS A 391 3.96 1.69 -19.24
N ILE A 392 2.74 1.65 -18.73
CA ILE A 392 1.54 1.55 -19.55
C ILE A 392 0.69 2.80 -19.39
N THR A 393 0.09 3.29 -20.49
CA THR A 393 -0.84 4.40 -20.44
C THR A 393 -2.25 3.85 -20.39
N THR A 394 -2.97 4.16 -19.31
CA THR A 394 -4.31 3.63 -19.08
C THR A 394 -5.24 4.66 -18.43
N TYR A 395 -6.53 4.40 -18.54
CA TYR A 395 -7.56 5.18 -17.88
C TYR A 395 -7.64 4.82 -16.39
N ILE A 396 -7.67 5.85 -15.52
CA ILE A 396 -7.77 5.67 -14.06
C ILE A 396 -9.05 6.31 -13.54
N ASP A 397 -9.87 5.48 -12.91
CA ASP A 397 -11.03 5.88 -12.13
C ASP A 397 -10.78 5.60 -10.64
N THR A 398 -10.53 6.64 -9.85
CA THR A 398 -10.33 6.51 -8.40
C THR A 398 -11.61 6.13 -7.63
N SER A 399 -12.75 6.08 -8.33
CA SER A 399 -14.04 5.64 -7.78
C SER A 399 -14.38 4.18 -8.10
N VAL A 400 -13.39 3.39 -8.52
CA VAL A 400 -13.56 1.96 -8.83
C VAL A 400 -14.09 1.18 -7.63
N ILE A 401 -15.03 0.25 -7.89
CA ILE A 401 -15.61 -0.65 -6.90
C ILE A 401 -15.33 -2.12 -7.27
N TYR A 402 -15.40 -3.02 -6.28
CA TYR A 402 -15.08 -4.44 -6.46
C TYR A 402 -15.85 -5.14 -7.60
N PRO A 403 -17.18 -5.00 -7.77
CA PRO A 403 -17.90 -5.66 -8.86
C PRO A 403 -17.50 -5.23 -10.26
N GLU A 404 -16.93 -4.02 -10.43
CA GLU A 404 -16.53 -3.50 -11.74
C GLU A 404 -15.22 -4.13 -12.24
N THR A 405 -14.39 -4.68 -11.35
CA THR A 405 -13.09 -5.25 -11.74
C THR A 405 -13.23 -6.47 -12.66
N GLN A 406 -14.36 -7.18 -12.61
CA GLN A 406 -14.62 -8.35 -13.46
C GLN A 406 -15.11 -7.99 -14.87
N ASN A 407 -15.69 -6.79 -15.05
CA ASN A 407 -16.41 -6.43 -16.27
C ASN A 407 -15.71 -5.35 -17.12
N ASN A 408 -14.68 -4.68 -16.56
CA ASN A 408 -14.01 -3.58 -17.25
C ASN A 408 -12.49 -3.66 -17.04
N PRO A 409 -11.68 -3.88 -18.10
CA PRO A 409 -10.22 -3.97 -18.00
C PRO A 409 -9.56 -2.75 -17.34
N TYR A 410 -10.10 -1.54 -17.55
CA TYR A 410 -9.55 -0.31 -16.96
C TYR A 410 -9.75 -0.25 -15.43
N SER A 411 -10.78 -0.89 -14.92
CA SER A 411 -11.03 -0.99 -13.47
C SER A 411 -9.95 -1.78 -12.76
N ILE A 412 -9.31 -2.74 -13.44
CA ILE A 412 -8.17 -3.52 -12.91
C ILE A 412 -6.99 -2.60 -12.56
N TYR A 413 -6.58 -1.72 -13.50
CA TYR A 413 -5.45 -0.81 -13.27
C TYR A 413 -5.77 0.23 -12.20
N SER A 414 -7.00 0.76 -12.20
CA SER A 414 -7.49 1.68 -11.18
C SER A 414 -7.44 1.04 -9.80
N PHE A 415 -7.88 -0.21 -9.69
CA PHE A 415 -7.84 -0.97 -8.45
C PHE A 415 -6.40 -1.25 -7.99
N LEU A 416 -5.52 -1.72 -8.90
CA LEU A 416 -4.11 -1.96 -8.60
C LEU A 416 -3.40 -0.69 -8.13
N LEU A 417 -3.75 0.46 -8.71
CA LEU A 417 -3.20 1.76 -8.32
C LEU A 417 -3.62 2.14 -6.89
N VAL A 418 -4.92 2.16 -6.58
CA VAL A 418 -5.40 2.56 -5.24
C VAL A 418 -5.01 1.56 -4.15
N ALA A 419 -4.84 0.28 -4.50
CA ALA A 419 -4.34 -0.75 -3.60
C ALA A 419 -2.82 -0.67 -3.35
N GLY A 420 -2.07 0.12 -4.14
CA GLY A 420 -0.64 0.34 -3.99
C GLY A 420 0.26 -0.64 -4.76
N TYR A 421 -0.28 -1.36 -5.72
CA TYR A 421 0.49 -2.22 -6.61
C TYR A 421 1.05 -1.50 -7.82
N LEU A 422 0.49 -0.34 -8.16
CA LEU A 422 0.99 0.55 -9.19
C LEU A 422 1.26 1.93 -8.60
N LYS A 423 2.07 2.71 -9.30
CA LYS A 423 2.26 4.15 -9.09
C LYS A 423 1.89 4.92 -10.33
N VAL A 424 1.53 6.18 -10.17
CA VAL A 424 1.39 7.13 -11.26
C VAL A 424 2.77 7.70 -11.62
N ALA A 425 3.13 7.63 -12.89
CA ALA A 425 4.36 8.24 -13.42
C ALA A 425 4.08 9.56 -14.16
N ALA A 426 2.88 9.70 -14.75
CA ALA A 426 2.39 10.95 -15.34
C ALA A 426 0.86 10.95 -15.34
N VAL A 427 0.25 12.14 -15.29
CA VAL A 427 -1.21 12.34 -15.32
C VAL A 427 -1.56 13.23 -16.51
N TYR A 428 -2.54 12.81 -17.29
CA TYR A 428 -3.06 13.54 -18.45
C TYR A 428 -4.57 13.79 -18.25
N PRO A 429 -4.97 14.97 -17.72
CA PRO A 429 -6.38 15.28 -17.50
C PRO A 429 -7.18 15.21 -18.81
N GLN A 430 -8.37 14.62 -18.77
CA GLN A 430 -9.27 14.52 -19.90
C GLN A 430 -10.41 15.54 -19.77
N ASN A 431 -11.03 15.91 -20.89
CA ASN A 431 -12.13 16.89 -20.92
C ASN A 431 -13.40 16.40 -20.21
N ASP A 432 -13.53 15.10 -19.97
CA ASP A 432 -14.65 14.47 -19.28
C ASP A 432 -14.48 14.40 -17.75
N GLY A 433 -13.39 14.98 -17.22
CA GLY A 433 -13.08 15.00 -15.78
C GLY A 433 -12.38 13.74 -15.27
N ASN A 434 -12.01 12.82 -16.15
CA ASN A 434 -11.26 11.62 -15.83
C ASN A 434 -9.75 11.81 -16.10
N PHE A 435 -8.95 10.78 -15.79
CA PHE A 435 -7.50 10.84 -15.94
C PHE A 435 -6.98 9.68 -16.80
N MET A 436 -6.24 10.02 -17.85
CA MET A 436 -5.30 9.08 -18.44
C MET A 436 -4.00 9.18 -17.67
N CYS A 437 -3.43 8.05 -17.27
CA CYS A 437 -2.20 8.01 -16.49
C CYS A 437 -1.19 7.05 -17.10
N ASP A 438 0.08 7.45 -17.08
CA ASP A 438 1.16 6.48 -17.19
C ASP A 438 1.33 5.82 -15.82
N VAL A 439 1.19 4.51 -15.76
CA VAL A 439 1.37 3.75 -14.53
C VAL A 439 2.54 2.78 -14.66
N ALA A 440 3.20 2.50 -13.54
CA ALA A 440 4.34 1.60 -13.44
C ALA A 440 4.33 0.87 -12.10
N ILE A 441 5.09 -0.21 -11.98
CA ILE A 441 5.37 -0.83 -10.67
C ILE A 441 6.21 0.15 -9.83
N PRO A 442 5.84 0.39 -8.55
CA PRO A 442 6.50 1.41 -7.74
C PRO A 442 8.00 1.15 -7.51
N ASN A 443 8.36 -0.09 -7.15
CA ASN A 443 9.69 -0.43 -6.66
C ASN A 443 9.98 -1.94 -6.75
N LYS A 444 11.18 -2.34 -6.32
CA LYS A 444 11.63 -3.74 -6.35
C LYS A 444 10.80 -4.66 -5.44
N GLU A 445 10.31 -4.15 -4.30
CA GLU A 445 9.47 -4.94 -3.39
C GLU A 445 8.17 -5.39 -4.08
N ILE A 446 7.49 -4.46 -4.74
CA ILE A 446 6.23 -4.75 -5.42
C ILE A 446 6.46 -5.58 -6.68
N ALA A 447 7.56 -5.34 -7.43
CA ALA A 447 7.93 -6.20 -8.55
C ALA A 447 8.09 -7.67 -8.10
N PHE A 448 8.72 -7.91 -6.95
CA PHE A 448 8.87 -9.24 -6.38
C PHE A 448 7.51 -9.87 -6.00
N VAL A 449 6.57 -9.08 -5.49
CA VAL A 449 5.21 -9.55 -5.18
C VAL A 449 4.48 -9.98 -6.45
N TYR A 450 4.54 -9.16 -7.51
CA TYR A 450 3.96 -9.51 -8.81
C TYR A 450 4.58 -10.80 -9.38
N GLU A 451 5.91 -10.86 -9.42
CA GLU A 451 6.64 -12.02 -9.90
C GLU A 451 6.19 -13.29 -9.17
N LYS A 452 6.12 -13.25 -7.84
CA LYS A 452 5.72 -14.40 -7.02
C LYS A 452 4.27 -14.83 -7.26
N GLU A 453 3.33 -13.90 -7.42
CA GLU A 453 1.93 -14.21 -7.69
C GLU A 453 1.74 -14.79 -9.10
N VAL A 454 2.42 -14.23 -10.10
CA VAL A 454 2.48 -14.80 -11.44
C VAL A 454 3.03 -16.23 -11.39
N LEU A 455 4.14 -16.44 -10.66
CA LEU A 455 4.76 -17.76 -10.49
C LEU A 455 3.88 -18.75 -9.75
N ASN A 456 3.21 -18.34 -8.68
CA ASN A 456 2.34 -19.25 -7.91
C ASN A 456 1.18 -19.78 -8.76
N ARG A 457 0.63 -18.96 -9.65
CA ARG A 457 -0.50 -19.37 -10.51
C ARG A 457 -0.07 -20.20 -11.70
N THR A 458 1.08 -19.92 -12.29
CA THR A 458 1.71 -20.80 -13.27
C THR A 458 2.17 -22.12 -12.62
N ASN A 459 2.54 -22.10 -11.33
CA ASN A 459 2.97 -23.28 -10.56
C ASN A 459 1.83 -24.19 -10.06
N GLN A 460 0.58 -23.76 -10.06
CA GLN A 460 -0.54 -24.66 -9.71
C GLN A 460 -0.58 -25.93 -10.59
N ASN A 461 0.19 -25.95 -11.70
CA ASN A 461 0.33 -27.10 -12.59
C ASN A 461 1.77 -27.64 -12.71
N ASN A 462 2.75 -27.22 -11.89
CA ASN A 462 4.17 -27.56 -12.05
C ASN A 462 4.78 -27.27 -13.46
N VAL A 463 4.04 -26.54 -14.31
CA VAL A 463 4.38 -26.35 -15.73
C VAL A 463 5.58 -25.42 -15.89
N SER A 464 5.64 -24.32 -15.14
CA SER A 464 6.76 -23.35 -15.26
C SER A 464 8.11 -23.94 -14.81
N ILE A 465 8.10 -24.75 -13.74
CA ILE A 465 9.30 -25.47 -13.29
C ILE A 465 9.71 -26.49 -14.35
N SER A 466 8.75 -27.22 -14.90
CA SER A 466 9.01 -28.21 -15.94
C SER A 466 9.51 -27.58 -17.24
N ILE A 467 8.96 -26.41 -17.63
CA ILE A 467 9.43 -25.62 -18.78
C ILE A 467 10.86 -25.13 -18.53
N SER A 468 11.15 -24.56 -17.34
CA SER A 468 12.50 -24.15 -16.99
C SER A 468 13.49 -25.32 -17.04
N GLN A 469 13.13 -26.49 -16.52
CA GLN A 469 13.95 -27.70 -16.61
C GLN A 469 14.18 -28.13 -18.06
N ALA A 470 13.15 -28.06 -18.91
CA ALA A 470 13.28 -28.39 -20.34
C ALA A 470 14.21 -27.40 -21.07
N ILE A 471 14.13 -26.10 -20.75
CA ILE A 471 15.06 -25.07 -21.27
C ILE A 471 16.50 -25.42 -20.89
N PHE A 472 16.77 -25.70 -19.60
CA PHE A 472 18.14 -26.00 -19.12
C PHE A 472 18.68 -27.32 -19.63
N SER A 473 17.86 -28.36 -19.66
CA SER A 473 18.29 -29.67 -20.18
C SER A 473 18.48 -29.67 -21.70
N GLY A 474 17.92 -28.68 -22.40
CA GLY A 474 17.91 -28.60 -23.85
C GLY A 474 16.98 -29.61 -24.53
N ASP A 475 16.02 -30.11 -23.78
CA ASP A 475 15.00 -31.01 -24.32
C ASP A 475 13.92 -30.22 -25.05
N THR A 476 14.18 -29.94 -26.33
CA THR A 476 13.28 -29.15 -27.19
C THR A 476 11.92 -29.79 -27.35
N LYS A 477 11.85 -31.14 -27.41
CA LYS A 477 10.57 -31.86 -27.55
C LYS A 477 9.71 -31.76 -26.29
N LYS A 478 10.33 -31.87 -25.13
CA LYS A 478 9.66 -31.67 -23.86
C LYS A 478 9.20 -30.21 -23.72
N LEU A 479 10.00 -29.25 -24.16
CA LEU A 479 9.64 -27.83 -24.15
C LEU A 479 8.46 -27.55 -25.07
N GLU A 480 8.43 -28.07 -26.30
CA GLU A 480 7.30 -27.99 -27.24
C GLU A 480 6.02 -28.51 -26.55
N PHE A 481 6.06 -29.73 -26.03
CA PHE A 481 4.91 -30.36 -25.36
C PHE A 481 4.37 -29.53 -24.19
N LEU A 482 5.26 -29.01 -23.34
CA LEU A 482 4.88 -28.22 -22.17
C LEU A 482 4.30 -26.86 -22.54
N LEU A 483 4.83 -26.22 -23.59
CA LEU A 483 4.29 -24.96 -24.11
C LEU A 483 2.90 -25.18 -24.71
N GLU A 484 2.71 -26.23 -25.50
CA GLU A 484 1.40 -26.58 -26.07
C GLU A 484 0.38 -26.91 -24.98
N GLU A 485 0.75 -27.70 -23.97
CA GLU A 485 -0.11 -28.01 -22.82
C GLU A 485 -0.51 -26.75 -22.04
N PHE A 486 0.44 -25.84 -21.84
CA PHE A 486 0.18 -24.56 -21.20
C PHE A 486 -0.81 -23.72 -22.02
N MET A 487 -0.58 -23.60 -23.34
CA MET A 487 -1.45 -22.84 -24.22
C MET A 487 -2.85 -23.44 -24.34
N ILE A 488 -2.98 -24.77 -24.35
CA ILE A 488 -4.29 -25.45 -24.37
C ILE A 488 -5.12 -25.08 -23.14
N LYS A 489 -4.48 -24.98 -21.97
CA LYS A 489 -5.14 -24.66 -20.69
C LYS A 489 -5.41 -23.18 -20.51
N SER A 490 -4.59 -22.31 -21.11
CA SER A 490 -4.57 -20.87 -20.83
C SER A 490 -5.19 -20.00 -21.92
N ILE A 491 -5.36 -20.51 -23.15
CA ILE A 491 -5.85 -19.74 -24.30
C ILE A 491 -7.23 -20.25 -24.71
N SER A 492 -8.21 -19.33 -24.81
CA SER A 492 -9.49 -19.63 -25.44
C SER A 492 -9.35 -19.72 -26.96
N SER A 493 -10.19 -20.52 -27.62
CA SER A 493 -10.23 -20.63 -29.09
C SER A 493 -10.73 -19.34 -29.79
N MET A 494 -11.23 -18.37 -29.02
CA MET A 494 -11.73 -17.08 -29.51
C MET A 494 -10.71 -15.95 -29.35
N ASP A 495 -9.57 -16.18 -28.69
CA ASP A 495 -8.56 -15.18 -28.46
C ASP A 495 -7.73 -14.96 -29.73
N GLY A 496 -7.69 -13.72 -30.22
CA GLY A 496 -6.83 -13.32 -31.33
C GLY A 496 -5.37 -13.28 -30.89
N VAL A 497 -4.69 -14.43 -30.93
CA VAL A 497 -3.31 -14.57 -30.47
C VAL A 497 -2.36 -13.93 -31.48
N ASN A 498 -1.57 -12.95 -31.06
CA ASN A 498 -0.56 -12.26 -31.85
C ASN A 498 0.86 -12.50 -31.33
N GLU A 499 1.88 -11.97 -32.00
CA GLU A 499 3.28 -12.13 -31.62
C GLU A 499 3.58 -11.58 -30.20
N GLY A 500 2.97 -10.46 -29.82
CA GLY A 500 3.09 -9.84 -28.50
C GLY A 500 2.61 -10.75 -27.36
N PHE A 501 1.53 -11.51 -27.60
CA PHE A 501 1.04 -12.50 -26.63
C PHE A 501 2.08 -13.59 -26.35
N TYR A 502 2.67 -14.20 -27.38
CA TYR A 502 3.67 -15.26 -27.19
C TYR A 502 4.92 -14.74 -26.53
N HIS A 503 5.33 -13.53 -26.91
CA HIS A 503 6.45 -12.84 -26.29
C HIS A 503 6.19 -12.60 -24.79
N GLY A 504 5.06 -12.03 -24.41
CA GLY A 504 4.66 -11.80 -23.02
C GLY A 504 4.56 -13.11 -22.21
N MET A 505 3.95 -14.15 -22.81
CA MET A 505 3.85 -15.48 -22.20
C MET A 505 5.24 -16.07 -21.89
N MET A 506 6.14 -16.06 -22.87
CA MET A 506 7.51 -16.59 -22.71
C MET A 506 8.31 -15.76 -21.71
N LEU A 507 8.13 -14.44 -21.70
CA LEU A 507 8.78 -13.58 -20.72
C LEU A 507 8.35 -13.91 -19.29
N GLY A 508 7.05 -14.11 -19.06
CA GLY A 508 6.52 -14.57 -17.78
C GLY A 508 7.05 -15.93 -17.34
N LEU A 509 7.15 -16.88 -18.29
CA LEU A 509 7.74 -18.19 -18.02
C LEU A 509 9.25 -18.09 -17.70
N CYS A 510 9.97 -17.15 -18.31
CA CYS A 510 11.38 -16.89 -18.02
C CYS A 510 11.60 -16.12 -16.70
N ALA A 511 10.62 -15.36 -16.22
CA ALA A 511 10.73 -14.60 -14.97
C ALA A 511 10.99 -15.49 -13.74
N VAL A 512 10.56 -16.76 -13.78
CA VAL A 512 10.89 -17.81 -12.77
C VAL A 512 12.40 -17.94 -12.54
N LEU A 513 13.18 -17.57 -13.53
CA LEU A 513 14.63 -17.71 -13.53
C LEU A 513 15.34 -16.48 -12.94
N GLY A 514 14.61 -15.47 -12.49
CA GLY A 514 15.12 -14.19 -12.00
C GLY A 514 16.10 -14.29 -10.81
N ASN A 515 16.09 -15.40 -10.08
CA ASN A 515 17.06 -15.69 -9.01
C ASN A 515 18.46 -16.10 -9.54
N ARG A 516 18.56 -16.53 -10.79
CA ARG A 516 19.82 -16.97 -11.44
C ARG A 516 20.19 -16.17 -12.67
N TYR A 517 19.21 -15.50 -13.27
CA TYR A 517 19.35 -14.76 -14.52
C TYR A 517 18.74 -13.36 -14.40
N ARG A 518 19.37 -12.40 -15.01
CA ARG A 518 18.73 -11.13 -15.34
C ARG A 518 17.99 -11.32 -16.65
N VAL A 519 16.67 -11.33 -16.60
CA VAL A 519 15.80 -11.40 -17.77
C VAL A 519 15.76 -10.03 -18.44
N ARG A 520 16.02 -9.96 -19.74
CA ARG A 520 15.91 -8.75 -20.56
C ARG A 520 15.04 -9.05 -21.77
N SER A 521 14.26 -8.08 -22.20
CA SER A 521 13.33 -8.21 -23.31
C SER A 521 13.38 -6.98 -24.20
N ASN A 522 13.21 -7.18 -25.52
CA ASN A 522 13.12 -6.13 -26.53
C ASN A 522 14.21 -5.06 -26.43
N ARG A 523 15.48 -5.48 -26.16
CA ARG A 523 16.61 -4.56 -26.11
C ARG A 523 17.50 -4.71 -27.33
N GLU A 524 18.12 -3.60 -27.70
CA GLU A 524 19.08 -3.55 -28.77
C GLU A 524 20.36 -4.32 -28.39
N SER A 525 20.78 -5.26 -29.23
CA SER A 525 22.06 -5.96 -29.13
C SER A 525 22.52 -6.33 -30.55
N GLY A 526 23.80 -6.13 -30.84
CA GLY A 526 24.35 -6.34 -32.16
C GLY A 526 23.71 -5.44 -33.22
N LEU A 527 22.99 -6.03 -34.19
CA LEU A 527 22.38 -5.32 -35.34
C LEU A 527 20.84 -5.27 -35.26
N GLY A 528 20.26 -5.40 -34.08
CA GLY A 528 18.81 -5.33 -33.91
C GLY A 528 18.35 -5.59 -32.47
N HIS A 529 17.06 -5.91 -32.31
CA HIS A 529 16.46 -6.18 -31.01
C HIS A 529 16.18 -7.67 -30.90
N PHE A 530 16.58 -8.27 -29.78
CA PHE A 530 16.25 -9.66 -29.43
C PHE A 530 14.91 -9.71 -28.66
N ASP A 531 14.20 -10.82 -28.73
CA ASP A 531 12.96 -10.98 -27.96
C ASP A 531 13.22 -11.17 -26.47
N ILE A 532 13.96 -12.22 -26.08
CA ILE A 532 14.32 -12.45 -24.67
C ILE A 532 15.77 -12.87 -24.53
N GLN A 533 16.46 -12.27 -23.57
CA GLN A 533 17.80 -12.62 -23.15
C GLN A 533 17.81 -12.97 -21.66
N LEU A 534 18.43 -14.12 -21.33
CA LEU A 534 18.74 -14.49 -19.95
C LEU A 534 20.24 -14.31 -19.72
N MET A 535 20.60 -13.25 -19.00
CA MET A 535 21.97 -12.95 -18.62
C MET A 535 22.28 -13.58 -17.26
N PRO A 536 23.28 -14.47 -17.14
CA PRO A 536 23.62 -15.10 -15.87
C PRO A 536 23.97 -14.09 -14.77
N LEU A 537 23.47 -14.30 -13.56
CA LEU A 537 23.87 -13.59 -12.34
C LEU A 537 24.95 -14.35 -11.58
N VAL A 538 25.20 -15.59 -11.95
CA VAL A 538 26.17 -16.50 -11.32
C VAL A 538 27.11 -17.03 -12.38
N ASN A 539 28.41 -17.09 -12.07
CA ASN A 539 29.42 -17.62 -12.98
C ASN A 539 29.22 -19.12 -13.22
N GLY A 540 29.53 -19.57 -14.44
CA GLY A 540 29.54 -21.00 -14.79
C GLY A 540 28.24 -21.58 -15.30
N ILE A 541 27.17 -20.78 -15.43
CA ILE A 541 25.94 -21.17 -16.10
C ILE A 541 25.81 -20.48 -17.46
N PRO A 542 25.15 -21.11 -18.46
CA PRO A 542 24.99 -20.53 -19.79
C PRO A 542 24.07 -19.33 -19.83
N GLY A 543 24.31 -18.39 -20.73
CA GLY A 543 23.31 -17.39 -21.13
C GLY A 543 22.35 -17.97 -22.16
N PHE A 544 21.14 -17.40 -22.26
CA PHE A 544 20.17 -17.81 -23.25
C PHE A 544 19.69 -16.62 -24.08
N LEU A 545 19.41 -16.88 -25.36
CA LEU A 545 18.76 -15.97 -26.29
C LEU A 545 17.58 -16.67 -26.94
N PHE A 546 16.43 -16.04 -26.86
CA PHE A 546 15.20 -16.52 -27.48
C PHE A 546 14.77 -15.53 -28.57
N GLU A 547 14.35 -16.08 -29.71
CA GLU A 547 13.71 -15.36 -30.80
C GLU A 547 12.42 -16.08 -31.18
N PHE A 548 11.35 -15.32 -31.34
CA PHE A 548 10.02 -15.87 -31.61
C PHE A 548 9.57 -15.51 -33.03
N LYS A 549 8.79 -16.40 -33.60
CA LYS A 549 8.06 -16.14 -34.83
C LYS A 549 6.62 -16.65 -34.69
N HIS A 550 5.71 -15.96 -35.31
CA HIS A 550 4.30 -16.31 -35.28
C HIS A 550 3.74 -16.35 -36.70
N THR A 551 2.79 -17.25 -36.94
CA THR A 551 2.00 -17.31 -38.17
C THR A 551 0.59 -17.79 -37.90
N ASN A 552 -0.37 -17.22 -38.61
CA ASN A 552 -1.75 -17.74 -38.65
C ASN A 552 -1.99 -18.60 -39.92
N ASP A 553 -1.04 -18.67 -40.83
CA ASP A 553 -1.16 -19.44 -42.07
C ASP A 553 -0.89 -20.94 -41.79
N ALA A 554 -1.88 -21.76 -42.06
CA ALA A 554 -1.80 -23.21 -41.87
C ALA A 554 -0.78 -23.89 -42.82
N HIS A 555 -0.42 -23.25 -43.96
CA HIS A 555 0.49 -23.78 -44.95
C HIS A 555 1.97 -23.51 -44.63
N VAL A 556 2.27 -22.64 -43.67
CA VAL A 556 3.65 -22.36 -43.23
C VAL A 556 4.16 -23.50 -42.36
N ASP A 557 5.30 -24.07 -42.72
CA ASP A 557 5.96 -25.06 -41.87
C ASP A 557 6.57 -24.40 -40.63
N LEU A 558 6.08 -24.75 -39.44
CA LEU A 558 6.56 -24.20 -38.17
C LEU A 558 8.02 -24.55 -37.87
N ALA A 559 8.50 -25.72 -38.33
CA ALA A 559 9.88 -26.11 -38.11
C ALA A 559 10.84 -25.20 -38.90
N SER A 560 10.48 -24.87 -40.14
CA SER A 560 11.22 -23.91 -40.97
C SER A 560 11.14 -22.48 -40.38
N LEU A 561 10.03 -22.12 -39.78
CA LEU A 561 9.85 -20.80 -39.17
C LEU A 561 10.69 -20.67 -37.88
N ALA A 562 10.76 -21.73 -37.04
CA ALA A 562 11.62 -21.76 -35.87
C ALA A 562 13.12 -21.73 -36.22
N GLU A 563 13.48 -22.38 -37.35
CA GLU A 563 14.85 -22.31 -37.88
C GLU A 563 15.22 -20.90 -38.32
N LYS A 564 14.30 -20.17 -38.97
CA LYS A 564 14.49 -18.75 -39.31
C LYS A 564 14.66 -17.86 -38.08
N ALA A 565 13.91 -18.13 -37.00
CA ALA A 565 14.10 -17.43 -35.74
C ALA A 565 15.52 -17.64 -35.19
N LEU A 566 15.99 -18.89 -35.22
CA LEU A 566 17.35 -19.23 -34.77
C LEU A 566 18.45 -18.56 -35.63
N GLN A 567 18.28 -18.57 -36.96
CA GLN A 567 19.20 -17.92 -37.89
C GLN A 567 19.26 -16.40 -37.68
N GLN A 568 18.13 -15.76 -37.36
CA GLN A 568 18.07 -14.33 -37.07
C GLN A 568 18.97 -13.94 -35.89
N ILE A 569 19.05 -14.76 -34.83
CA ILE A 569 19.94 -14.52 -33.69
C ILE A 569 21.39 -14.38 -34.14
N ASP A 570 21.82 -15.26 -35.08
CA ASP A 570 23.19 -15.27 -35.61
C ASP A 570 23.46 -14.11 -36.56
N GLU A 571 22.54 -13.89 -37.51
CA GLU A 571 22.68 -12.82 -38.52
C GLU A 571 22.73 -11.44 -37.88
N LYS A 572 21.90 -11.23 -36.82
CA LYS A 572 21.82 -9.96 -36.09
C LYS A 572 22.81 -9.84 -34.94
N LYS A 573 23.59 -10.90 -34.64
CA LYS A 573 24.60 -10.92 -33.57
C LYS A 573 24.04 -10.54 -32.20
N TYR A 574 22.87 -11.07 -31.84
CA TYR A 574 22.20 -10.76 -30.57
C TYR A 574 22.98 -11.22 -29.33
N ASP A 575 23.99 -12.08 -29.51
CA ASP A 575 24.87 -12.57 -28.45
C ASP A 575 25.99 -11.60 -28.02
N THR A 576 26.09 -10.43 -28.67
CA THR A 576 27.11 -9.42 -28.37
C THR A 576 27.13 -9.02 -26.89
N ASP A 577 26.00 -8.59 -26.33
CA ASP A 577 25.92 -8.17 -24.92
C ASP A 577 26.33 -9.27 -23.92
N LEU A 578 25.95 -10.53 -24.21
CA LEU A 578 26.35 -11.67 -23.37
C LEU A 578 27.84 -11.93 -23.44
N ARG A 579 28.43 -11.83 -24.63
CA ARG A 579 29.87 -11.99 -24.82
C ARG A 579 30.66 -10.88 -24.15
N ASP A 580 30.22 -9.64 -24.29
CA ASP A 580 30.85 -8.47 -23.65
C ASP A 580 30.76 -8.55 -22.11
N ALA A 581 29.70 -9.18 -21.57
CA ALA A 581 29.59 -9.49 -20.16
C ALA A 581 30.41 -10.71 -19.70
N GLY A 582 31.19 -11.33 -20.57
CA GLY A 582 32.06 -12.47 -20.24
C GLY A 582 31.35 -13.82 -20.16
N VAL A 583 30.17 -13.97 -20.75
CA VAL A 583 29.45 -15.25 -20.78
C VAL A 583 30.04 -16.16 -21.86
N ASN A 584 30.68 -17.25 -21.42
CA ASN A 584 31.42 -18.16 -22.34
C ASN A 584 30.50 -19.17 -23.05
N SER A 585 29.37 -19.52 -22.46
CA SER A 585 28.41 -20.48 -23.05
C SER A 585 27.06 -19.76 -23.28
N ILE A 586 26.63 -19.70 -24.53
CA ILE A 586 25.38 -19.04 -24.92
C ILE A 586 24.55 -20.05 -25.71
N ILE A 587 23.31 -20.25 -25.25
CA ILE A 587 22.36 -21.16 -25.87
C ILE A 587 21.34 -20.30 -26.63
N LYS A 588 21.15 -20.60 -27.90
CA LYS A 588 20.24 -19.90 -28.81
C LYS A 588 19.00 -20.76 -29.03
N VAL A 589 17.81 -20.16 -28.94
CA VAL A 589 16.54 -20.89 -29.04
C VAL A 589 15.62 -20.11 -29.95
N GLY A 590 15.22 -20.72 -31.05
CA GLY A 590 14.21 -20.22 -31.97
C GLY A 590 12.88 -20.93 -31.73
N ILE A 591 11.79 -20.19 -31.53
CA ILE A 591 10.45 -20.76 -31.28
C ILE A 591 9.46 -20.19 -32.28
N ALA A 592 8.71 -21.07 -32.94
CA ALA A 592 7.63 -20.70 -33.84
C ALA A 592 6.27 -21.13 -33.27
N PHE A 593 5.31 -20.20 -33.32
CA PHE A 593 3.96 -20.40 -32.77
C PHE A 593 2.88 -20.32 -33.87
N ARG A 594 1.82 -21.13 -33.73
CA ARG A 594 0.58 -21.04 -34.48
C ARG A 594 -0.60 -21.52 -33.62
N GLY A 595 -1.41 -20.55 -33.13
CA GLY A 595 -2.48 -20.85 -32.19
C GLY A 595 -1.95 -21.52 -30.93
N LYS A 596 -2.29 -22.79 -30.69
CA LYS A 596 -1.85 -23.58 -29.53
C LYS A 596 -0.65 -24.50 -29.81
N ASN A 597 -0.08 -24.43 -31.00
CA ASN A 597 1.07 -25.25 -31.40
C ASN A 597 2.36 -24.47 -31.33
N ALA A 598 3.41 -25.13 -30.87
CA ALA A 598 4.76 -24.58 -30.78
C ALA A 598 5.80 -25.54 -31.35
N VAL A 599 6.80 -25.02 -32.05
CA VAL A 599 7.98 -25.77 -32.49
C VAL A 599 9.23 -25.04 -32.00
N VAL A 600 10.15 -25.79 -31.37
CA VAL A 600 11.37 -25.27 -30.75
C VAL A 600 12.61 -25.79 -31.46
N LYS A 601 13.52 -24.90 -31.82
CA LYS A 601 14.86 -25.22 -32.34
C LYS A 601 15.92 -24.62 -31.42
N ARG A 602 17.07 -25.31 -31.31
CA ARG A 602 18.16 -24.90 -30.42
C ARG A 602 19.51 -25.08 -31.12
N ALA A 603 20.45 -24.13 -30.87
CA ALA A 603 21.84 -24.19 -31.23
C ALA A 603 22.76 -23.91 -30.02
#